data_728772e7d81fc186a653b37b24de2cf3
#
_entry.id   728772e7d81fc186a653b37b24de2cf3
#
_cell.length_a   1.000
_cell.length_b   1.000
_cell.length_c   1.000
_cell.angle_alpha   90.00
_cell.angle_beta   90.00
_cell.angle_gamma   90.00
#
_symmetry.space_group_name_H-M   'P 1'
#
loop_
_entity.id
_entity.type
_entity.pdbx_description
1 polymer ?
#
loop_
_entity_poly.entity_id
_entity_poly.type
_entity_poly.pdbx_seq_one_letter_code
_entity_poly.pdbx_strand_id
1 'polypeptide(L)'
;MCNKQQCISILSKASPFIRKEFGVKSMHLFGSVARGENTEGSDVDLFVDMPPKALRVVALRYYLQDLLGTTVDLIRNHSRLDSFMIKEIERDGICIFE
;
A
#
# COMPACT_ATOMS: atom_id res chain seq x y z
N MET A 1 13.26 9.40 0.03
CA MET A 1 11.93 9.18 0.62
C MET A 1 10.84 9.61 -0.34
N CYS A 2 9.75 8.87 -0.37
CA CYS A 2 8.65 9.08 -1.31
C CYS A 2 7.61 10.02 -0.70
N ASN A 3 7.24 11.09 -1.39
CA ASN A 3 6.10 11.90 -0.97
C ASN A 3 4.81 11.33 -1.59
N LYS A 4 3.66 11.92 -1.23
CA LYS A 4 2.35 11.47 -1.68
C LYS A 4 2.27 11.37 -3.22
N GLN A 5 2.67 12.41 -3.93
CA GLN A 5 2.56 12.44 -5.39
C GLN A 5 3.49 11.43 -6.05
N GLN A 6 4.69 11.29 -5.53
CA GLN A 6 5.64 10.30 -6.03
C GLN A 6 5.14 8.89 -5.82
N CYS A 7 4.60 8.59 -4.64
CA CYS A 7 4.04 7.26 -4.33
C CYS A 7 2.89 6.94 -5.29
N ILE A 8 1.96 7.86 -5.47
CA ILE A 8 0.82 7.66 -6.37
C ILE A 8 1.30 7.38 -7.79
N SER A 9 2.23 8.19 -8.29
CA SER A 9 2.76 8.06 -9.64
C SER A 9 3.46 6.72 -9.85
N ILE A 10 4.38 6.36 -8.95
CA ILE A 10 5.15 5.11 -9.06
C ILE A 10 4.24 3.90 -8.98
N LEU A 11 3.33 3.89 -8.01
CA LEU A 11 2.43 2.75 -7.80
C LEU A 11 1.43 2.61 -8.94
N SER A 12 0.92 3.72 -9.47
CA SER A 12 0.01 3.68 -10.61
C SER A 12 0.69 3.08 -11.84
N LYS A 13 1.93 3.45 -12.10
CA LYS A 13 2.68 2.91 -13.23
C LYS A 13 2.98 1.43 -13.07
N ALA A 14 3.22 0.97 -11.85
CA ALA A 14 3.51 -0.42 -11.54
C ALA A 14 2.26 -1.28 -11.40
N SER A 15 1.07 -0.68 -11.39
CA SER A 15 -0.16 -1.40 -11.08
C SER A 15 -0.43 -2.62 -11.99
N PRO A 16 -0.21 -2.58 -13.32
CA PRO A 16 -0.43 -3.78 -14.14
C PRO A 16 0.46 -4.94 -13.72
N PHE A 17 1.72 -4.68 -13.40
CA PHE A 17 2.65 -5.70 -12.94
C PHE A 17 2.24 -6.25 -11.57
N ILE A 18 1.87 -5.36 -10.65
CA ILE A 18 1.46 -5.75 -9.29
C ILE A 18 0.21 -6.63 -9.35
N ARG A 19 -0.76 -6.26 -10.17
CA ARG A 19 -1.98 -7.04 -10.33
C ARG A 19 -1.70 -8.44 -10.86
N LYS A 20 -0.85 -8.52 -11.89
CA LYS A 20 -0.56 -9.79 -12.57
C LYS A 20 0.33 -10.70 -11.72
N GLU A 21 1.43 -10.17 -11.20
CA GLU A 21 2.44 -10.98 -10.52
C GLU A 21 2.03 -11.38 -9.10
N PHE A 22 1.33 -10.50 -8.40
CA PHE A 22 0.98 -10.75 -7.00
C PHE A 22 -0.51 -11.03 -6.78
N GLY A 23 -1.32 -10.91 -7.82
CA GLY A 23 -2.74 -11.14 -7.73
C GLY A 23 -3.49 -10.09 -6.90
N VAL A 24 -2.97 -8.88 -6.83
CA VAL A 24 -3.58 -7.79 -6.07
C VAL A 24 -4.79 -7.26 -6.83
N LYS A 25 -5.95 -7.23 -6.18
CA LYS A 25 -7.19 -6.73 -6.78
C LYS A 25 -7.34 -5.23 -6.62
N SER A 26 -6.95 -4.71 -5.47
CA SER A 26 -7.02 -3.27 -5.18
C SER A 26 -5.90 -2.86 -4.25
N MET A 27 -5.54 -1.59 -4.31
CA MET A 27 -4.50 -1.01 -3.47
C MET A 27 -4.87 0.42 -3.10
N HIS A 28 -4.76 0.74 -1.82
CA HIS A 28 -5.01 2.07 -1.29
C HIS A 28 -3.80 2.53 -0.49
N LEU A 29 -3.44 3.80 -0.67
CA LEU A 29 -2.43 4.48 0.13
C LEU A 29 -3.14 5.15 1.30
N PHE A 30 -2.64 4.95 2.52
CA PHE A 30 -3.21 5.58 3.70
C PHE A 30 -2.11 6.03 4.66
N GLY A 31 -2.48 6.50 5.84
CA GLY A 31 -1.52 6.93 6.85
C GLY A 31 -0.92 8.30 6.57
N SER A 32 0.25 8.56 7.14
CA SER A 32 0.87 9.88 7.11
C SER A 32 1.21 10.36 5.70
N VAL A 33 1.67 9.47 4.82
CA VAL A 33 2.00 9.84 3.44
C VAL A 33 0.73 10.27 2.70
N ALA A 34 -0.38 9.55 2.87
CA ALA A 34 -1.65 9.89 2.24
C ALA A 34 -2.16 11.26 2.71
N ARG A 35 -1.95 11.59 3.97
CA ARG A 35 -2.33 12.89 4.54
C ARG A 35 -1.37 14.03 4.19
N GLY A 36 -0.23 13.71 3.58
CA GLY A 36 0.80 14.71 3.31
C GLY A 36 1.56 15.16 4.55
N GLU A 37 1.53 14.36 5.61
CA GLU A 37 2.15 14.66 6.90
C GLU A 37 3.42 13.85 7.14
N ASN A 38 3.92 13.15 6.11
CA ASN A 38 5.07 12.29 6.28
C ASN A 38 6.34 13.10 6.52
N THR A 39 7.20 12.56 7.39
CA THR A 39 8.51 13.10 7.66
C THR A 39 9.57 12.11 7.18
N GLU A 40 10.83 12.53 7.19
CA GLU A 40 11.94 11.63 6.90
C GLU A 40 11.87 10.44 7.86
N GLY A 41 11.89 9.23 7.31
CA GLY A 41 11.75 8.01 8.09
C GLY A 41 10.35 7.50 8.27
N SER A 42 9.34 8.22 7.78
CA SER A 42 7.96 7.71 7.77
C SER A 42 7.82 6.51 6.84
N ASP A 43 7.06 5.50 7.28
CA ASP A 43 6.74 4.36 6.44
C ASP A 43 5.62 4.72 5.47
N VAL A 44 5.61 4.04 4.33
CA VAL A 44 4.50 4.12 3.39
C VAL A 44 3.49 3.04 3.77
N ASP A 45 2.27 3.44 4.11
CA ASP A 45 1.21 2.53 4.54
C ASP A 45 0.31 2.20 3.36
N LEU A 46 0.24 0.91 3.02
CA LEU A 46 -0.54 0.43 1.89
C LEU A 46 -1.52 -0.64 2.34
N PHE A 47 -2.74 -0.54 1.84
CA PHE A 47 -3.82 -1.48 2.10
C PHE A 47 -4.17 -2.19 0.79
N VAL A 48 -4.11 -3.52 0.79
CA VAL A 48 -4.31 -4.29 -0.44
C VAL A 48 -5.36 -5.37 -0.24
N ASP A 49 -6.09 -5.67 -1.31
CA ASP A 49 -6.96 -6.83 -1.41
C ASP A 49 -6.29 -7.85 -2.33
N MET A 50 -5.88 -8.98 -1.77
CA MET A 50 -5.17 -10.03 -2.48
C MET A 50 -5.38 -11.38 -1.79
N PRO A 51 -5.11 -12.51 -2.49
CA PRO A 51 -5.25 -13.83 -1.87
C PRO A 51 -4.38 -14.00 -0.63
N PRO A 52 -4.84 -14.78 0.37
CA PRO A 52 -4.11 -14.97 1.64
C PRO A 52 -2.94 -15.94 1.50
N LYS A 53 -1.97 -15.59 0.70
CA LYS A 53 -0.75 -16.39 0.48
C LYS A 53 0.43 -15.63 1.08
N ALA A 54 0.86 -16.07 2.26
CA ALA A 54 1.85 -15.35 3.05
C ALA A 54 3.12 -15.02 2.27
N LEU A 55 3.64 -15.96 1.49
CA LEU A 55 4.86 -15.74 0.73
C LEU A 55 4.69 -14.66 -0.34
N ARG A 56 3.50 -14.57 -0.96
CA ARG A 56 3.21 -13.51 -1.93
C ARG A 56 3.11 -12.16 -1.26
N VAL A 57 2.49 -12.09 -0.08
CA VAL A 57 2.38 -10.85 0.68
C VAL A 57 3.76 -10.33 1.05
N VAL A 58 4.63 -11.21 1.54
CA VAL A 58 6.00 -10.84 1.90
C VAL A 58 6.78 -10.40 0.66
N ALA A 59 6.66 -11.12 -0.44
CA ALA A 59 7.34 -10.78 -1.70
C ALA A 59 6.88 -9.43 -2.22
N LEU A 60 5.57 -9.14 -2.14
CA LEU A 60 5.03 -7.87 -2.55
C LEU A 60 5.59 -6.72 -1.71
N ARG A 61 5.66 -6.92 -0.40
CA ARG A 61 6.22 -5.91 0.49
C ARG A 61 7.67 -5.57 0.11
N TYR A 62 8.51 -6.56 -0.11
CA TYR A 62 9.89 -6.32 -0.51
C TYR A 62 9.99 -5.65 -1.88
N TYR A 63 9.16 -6.07 -2.82
CA TYR A 63 9.09 -5.44 -4.13
C TYR A 63 8.74 -3.95 -4.00
N LEU A 64 7.74 -3.63 -3.19
CA LEU A 64 7.31 -2.26 -2.97
C LEU A 64 8.36 -1.42 -2.26
N GLN A 65 9.06 -1.99 -1.30
CA GLN A 65 10.16 -1.30 -0.61
C GLN A 65 11.28 -0.95 -1.58
N ASP A 66 11.63 -1.86 -2.45
CA ASP A 66 12.62 -1.61 -3.50
C ASP A 66 12.14 -0.52 -4.47
N LEU A 67 10.88 -0.62 -4.89
CA LEU A 67 10.30 0.30 -5.86
C LEU A 67 10.21 1.72 -5.32
N LEU A 68 9.79 1.87 -4.08
CA LEU A 68 9.58 3.19 -3.45
C LEU A 68 10.82 3.72 -2.73
N GLY A 69 11.81 2.88 -2.49
CA GLY A 69 13.04 3.28 -1.81
C GLY A 69 12.86 3.61 -0.34
N THR A 70 11.83 3.06 0.30
CA THR A 70 11.54 3.29 1.72
C THR A 70 10.83 2.08 2.32
N THR A 71 10.71 2.07 3.63
CA THR A 71 9.98 1.00 4.34
C THR A 71 8.51 1.08 4.02
N VAL A 72 7.90 -0.07 3.76
CA VAL A 72 6.48 -0.18 3.45
C VAL A 72 5.80 -1.02 4.54
N ASP A 73 4.71 -0.49 5.08
CA ASP A 73 3.82 -1.22 5.97
C ASP A 73 2.62 -1.70 5.12
N LEU A 74 2.61 -2.99 4.83
CA LEU A 74 1.63 -3.59 3.93
C LEU A 74 0.57 -4.34 4.72
N ILE A 75 -0.68 -3.92 4.59
CA ILE A 75 -1.80 -4.52 5.29
C ILE A 75 -2.72 -5.18 4.26
N ARG A 76 -2.97 -6.47 4.43
CA ARG A 76 -3.88 -7.21 3.57
C ARG A 76 -5.31 -7.14 4.14
N ASN A 77 -6.27 -6.89 3.28
CA ASN A 77 -7.68 -6.91 3.66
C ASN A 77 -8.09 -8.34 4.06
N HIS A 78 -8.73 -8.48 5.22
CA HIS A 78 -9.27 -9.75 5.70
C HIS A 78 -10.41 -9.48 6.69
N SER A 79 -11.21 -10.51 6.97
CA SER A 79 -12.42 -10.36 7.78
C SER A 79 -12.17 -10.01 9.25
N ARG A 80 -10.93 -10.12 9.73
CA ARG A 80 -10.56 -9.85 11.11
C ARG A 80 -9.88 -8.51 11.33
N LEU A 81 -9.93 -7.63 10.33
CA LEU A 81 -9.35 -6.30 10.47
C LEU A 81 -10.07 -5.50 11.55
N ASP A 82 -9.27 -4.77 12.32
CA ASP A 82 -9.76 -3.84 13.34
C ASP A 82 -10.64 -2.78 12.69
N SER A 83 -11.82 -2.54 13.26
CA SER A 83 -12.74 -1.52 12.76
C SER A 83 -12.13 -0.13 12.77
N PHE A 84 -11.26 0.16 13.73
CA PHE A 84 -10.53 1.44 13.78
C PHE A 84 -9.65 1.61 12.55
N MET A 85 -8.92 0.56 12.18
CA MET A 85 -8.07 0.60 10.99
C MET A 85 -8.88 0.78 9.71
N ILE A 86 -10.01 0.09 9.59
CA ILE A 86 -10.88 0.24 8.42
C ILE A 86 -11.37 1.68 8.29
N LYS A 87 -11.80 2.30 9.41
CA LYS A 87 -12.23 3.70 9.42
C LYS A 87 -11.10 4.64 9.03
N GLU A 88 -9.89 4.38 9.48
CA GLU A 88 -8.73 5.18 9.13
C GLU A 88 -8.43 5.11 7.63
N ILE A 89 -8.50 3.91 7.05
CA ILE A 89 -8.31 3.70 5.62
C ILE A 89 -9.40 4.40 4.83
N GLU A 90 -10.66 4.30 5.25
CA GLU A 90 -11.77 4.95 4.56
C GLU A 90 -11.67 6.47 4.60
N ARG A 91 -11.21 7.03 5.72
CA ARG A 91 -11.09 8.48 5.88
C ARG A 91 -9.94 9.05 5.07
N ASP A 92 -8.77 8.43 5.15
CA ASP A 92 -7.52 8.96 4.59
C ASP A 92 -7.05 8.25 3.33
N GLY A 93 -7.65 7.12 3.00
CA GLY A 93 -7.20 6.26 1.91
C GLY A 93 -7.34 6.88 0.53
N ILE A 94 -6.30 6.72 -0.26
CA ILE A 94 -6.28 7.15 -1.66
C ILE A 94 -6.21 5.89 -2.50
N CYS A 95 -7.19 5.72 -3.38
CA CYS A 95 -7.21 4.55 -4.27
C CYS A 95 -6.11 4.68 -5.33
N ILE A 96 -5.20 3.70 -5.33
CA ILE A 96 -4.18 3.61 -6.38
C ILE A 96 -4.77 2.87 -7.57
N PHE A 97 -5.43 1.75 -7.32
CA PHE A 97 -6.17 1.00 -8.34
C PHE A 97 -7.15 0.04 -7.67
N GLU A 98 -8.15 -0.35 -8.43
CA GLU A 98 -9.12 -1.39 -8.02
C GLU A 98 -9.82 -2.03 -9.22
#